data_55477cde293a05b7caef78c326b06dc5
#
_entry.id   55477cde293a05b7caef78c326b06dc5
#
_cell.length_a   1.000
_cell.length_b   1.000
_cell.length_c   1.000
_cell.angle_alpha   90.00
_cell.angle_beta   90.00
_cell.angle_gamma   90.00
#
_symmetry.space_group_name_H-M   'P 1'
#
loop_
_entity.id
_entity.type
_entity.pdbx_description
1 polymer ?
#
loop_
_entity_poly.entity_id
_entity_poly.type
_entity_poly.pdbx_seq_one_letter_code
_entity_poly.pdbx_strand_id
1 'polypeptide(L)'
;MSKIYNNLNIENLIRTEEFKSFSKERKKEIITRTDWFNQFNEEQQEQIILGIEENLDISWYAKKEFGEYDMWKIRVGLEDNLDPIWYAKPEFNLAQMIQIKDGLENRVDVSVYADSKFSWRQMLVIKEGLAANLDVSIYAKPEFDWQQMDVIKAGLINRVDVSWYAKKEFSYEQMRELQIALIEGMDVSVYAKPEISPGLMFDRRKLPKLKKNS
;
A
#
# COMPACT_ATOMS: atom_id res chain seq x y z
N MET A 1 -7.75 11.06 45.11
CA MET A 1 -8.22 11.68 43.86
C MET A 1 -8.12 10.81 42.60
N SER A 2 -8.00 9.50 42.71
CA SER A 2 -7.78 8.58 41.55
C SER A 2 -9.03 7.96 40.92
N LYS A 3 -10.23 8.30 41.37
CA LYS A 3 -11.49 7.65 40.93
C LYS A 3 -12.30 8.42 39.87
N ILE A 4 -11.87 9.62 39.47
CA ILE A 4 -12.69 10.49 38.61
C ILE A 4 -12.63 10.05 37.14
N TYR A 5 -11.56 9.39 36.71
CA TYR A 5 -11.32 9.06 35.29
C TYR A 5 -11.65 7.61 34.91
N ASN A 6 -11.85 6.68 35.89
CA ASN A 6 -12.12 5.27 35.60
C ASN A 6 -13.48 4.99 34.94
N ASN A 7 -14.40 5.98 34.91
CA ASN A 7 -15.71 5.87 34.24
C ASN A 7 -15.75 6.62 32.90
N LEU A 8 -14.66 7.27 32.48
CA LEU A 8 -14.60 7.96 31.20
C LEU A 8 -14.25 6.97 30.09
N ASN A 9 -15.06 6.97 29.04
CA ASN A 9 -14.66 6.30 27.80
C ASN A 9 -13.54 7.12 27.14
N ILE A 10 -12.29 6.73 27.42
CA ILE A 10 -11.09 7.46 26.97
C ILE A 10 -11.01 7.48 25.46
N GLU A 11 -11.41 6.43 24.76
CA GLU A 11 -11.43 6.37 23.30
C GLU A 11 -12.34 7.45 22.69
N ASN A 12 -13.45 7.73 23.35
CA ASN A 12 -14.32 8.84 22.92
C ASN A 12 -13.73 10.19 23.34
N LEU A 13 -13.17 10.30 24.54
CA LEU A 13 -12.60 11.54 25.06
C LEU A 13 -11.48 12.08 24.16
N ILE A 14 -10.52 11.23 23.75
CA ILE A 14 -9.36 11.64 22.94
C ILE A 14 -9.72 12.17 21.56
N ARG A 15 -10.96 11.93 21.10
CA ARG A 15 -11.51 12.44 19.83
C ARG A 15 -12.17 13.80 19.95
N THR A 16 -12.46 14.25 21.18
CA THR A 16 -13.18 15.50 21.40
C THR A 16 -12.29 16.72 21.20
N GLU A 17 -12.88 17.81 20.71
CA GLU A 17 -12.17 19.10 20.60
C GLU A 17 -11.78 19.63 22.00
N GLU A 18 -12.56 19.30 23.03
CA GLU A 18 -12.20 19.63 24.42
C GLU A 18 -10.88 19.01 24.81
N PHE A 19 -10.67 17.69 24.63
CA PHE A 19 -9.40 17.03 24.92
C PHE A 19 -8.26 17.59 24.08
N LYS A 20 -8.51 17.83 22.79
CA LYS A 20 -7.50 18.40 21.89
C LYS A 20 -7.02 19.77 22.36
N SER A 21 -7.90 20.56 22.99
CA SER A 21 -7.60 21.91 23.51
C SER A 21 -6.80 21.91 24.83
N PHE A 22 -6.72 20.80 25.54
CA PHE A 22 -5.95 20.73 26.80
C PHE A 22 -4.44 20.90 26.57
N SER A 23 -3.75 21.43 27.61
CA SER A 23 -2.29 21.44 27.60
C SER A 23 -1.71 20.02 27.58
N LYS A 24 -0.48 19.87 27.10
CA LYS A 24 0.22 18.58 27.06
C LYS A 24 0.28 17.91 28.42
N GLU A 25 0.58 18.68 29.47
CA GLU A 25 0.63 18.21 30.87
C GLU A 25 -0.75 17.68 31.29
N ARG A 26 -1.82 18.40 30.96
CA ARG A 26 -3.17 17.99 31.31
C ARG A 26 -3.60 16.73 30.56
N LYS A 27 -3.28 16.63 29.28
CA LYS A 27 -3.52 15.41 28.47
C LYS A 27 -2.79 14.21 29.09
N LYS A 28 -1.50 14.36 29.40
CA LYS A 28 -0.68 13.32 30.03
C LYS A 28 -1.25 12.91 31.39
N GLU A 29 -1.60 13.87 32.25
CA GLU A 29 -2.18 13.59 33.55
C GLU A 29 -3.46 12.74 33.45
N ILE A 30 -4.35 13.09 32.50
CA ILE A 30 -5.60 12.37 32.30
C ILE A 30 -5.31 10.94 31.81
N ILE A 31 -4.54 10.79 30.76
CA ILE A 31 -4.30 9.52 30.07
C ILE A 31 -3.56 8.51 30.96
N THR A 32 -2.44 8.92 31.58
CA THR A 32 -1.56 8.00 32.33
C THR A 32 -2.18 7.47 33.63
N ARG A 33 -3.30 8.03 34.08
CA ARG A 33 -4.03 7.59 35.30
C ARG A 33 -5.22 6.69 34.98
N THR A 34 -5.34 6.19 33.79
CA THR A 34 -6.49 5.38 33.35
C THR A 34 -6.14 3.91 33.18
N ASP A 35 -7.11 3.03 33.44
CA ASP A 35 -6.96 1.61 33.11
C ASP A 35 -6.86 1.38 31.60
N TRP A 36 -7.39 2.30 30.80
CA TRP A 36 -7.25 2.28 29.35
C TRP A 36 -5.79 2.40 28.93
N PHE A 37 -5.01 3.30 29.51
CA PHE A 37 -3.58 3.45 29.23
C PHE A 37 -2.78 2.22 29.64
N ASN A 38 -3.12 1.61 30.78
CA ASN A 38 -2.46 0.42 31.30
C ASN A 38 -2.70 -0.85 30.47
N GLN A 39 -3.57 -0.78 29.45
CA GLN A 39 -3.80 -1.89 28.52
C GLN A 39 -2.76 -1.95 27.40
N PHE A 40 -1.98 -0.90 27.20
CA PHE A 40 -0.88 -0.83 26.25
C PHE A 40 0.42 -1.30 26.89
N ASN A 41 1.29 -1.95 26.09
CA ASN A 41 2.65 -2.26 26.56
C ASN A 41 3.50 -0.99 26.68
N GLU A 42 4.71 -1.10 27.24
CA GLU A 42 5.57 0.06 27.50
C GLU A 42 5.92 0.84 26.21
N GLU A 43 6.21 0.13 25.13
CA GLU A 43 6.54 0.71 23.82
C GLU A 43 5.34 1.43 23.19
N GLN A 44 4.15 0.85 23.29
CA GLN A 44 2.90 1.49 22.83
C GLN A 44 2.58 2.73 23.68
N GLN A 45 2.75 2.64 25.01
CA GLN A 45 2.57 3.77 25.93
C GLN A 45 3.51 4.91 25.58
N GLU A 46 4.78 4.61 25.26
CA GLU A 46 5.74 5.60 24.80
C GLU A 46 5.25 6.32 23.55
N GLN A 47 4.73 5.60 22.54
CA GLN A 47 4.19 6.23 21.32
C GLN A 47 3.02 7.18 21.64
N ILE A 48 2.13 6.81 22.58
CA ILE A 48 1.02 7.66 23.00
C ILE A 48 1.55 8.95 23.68
N ILE A 49 2.53 8.82 24.58
CA ILE A 49 3.11 9.95 25.29
C ILE A 49 3.84 10.90 24.32
N LEU A 50 4.66 10.36 23.41
CA LEU A 50 5.34 11.15 22.39
C LEU A 50 4.35 11.94 21.53
N GLY A 51 3.26 11.31 21.08
CA GLY A 51 2.25 12.04 20.31
C GLY A 51 1.55 13.16 21.07
N ILE A 52 1.33 12.99 22.39
CA ILE A 52 0.83 14.08 23.24
C ILE A 52 1.86 15.21 23.33
N GLU A 53 3.16 14.89 23.47
CA GLU A 53 4.26 15.87 23.54
C GLU A 53 4.42 16.65 22.23
N GLU A 54 4.14 16.01 21.10
CA GLU A 54 4.17 16.60 19.76
C GLU A 54 2.85 17.27 19.37
N ASN A 55 1.85 17.21 20.26
CA ASN A 55 0.49 17.74 20.05
C ASN A 55 -0.24 17.11 18.87
N LEU A 56 0.01 15.83 18.61
CA LEU A 56 -0.66 15.06 17.57
C LEU A 56 -2.01 14.53 18.04
N ASP A 57 -2.88 14.19 17.09
CA ASP A 57 -4.15 13.51 17.36
C ASP A 57 -3.92 12.00 17.57
N ILE A 58 -3.72 11.63 18.87
CA ILE A 58 -3.46 10.24 19.25
C ILE A 58 -4.61 9.29 18.96
N SER A 59 -5.82 9.78 18.69
CA SER A 59 -7.01 8.96 18.43
C SER A 59 -6.88 8.12 17.16
N TRP A 60 -5.94 8.46 16.29
CA TRP A 60 -5.68 7.70 15.08
C TRP A 60 -4.98 6.38 15.35
N TYR A 61 -4.10 6.31 16.35
CA TYR A 61 -3.25 5.15 16.57
C TYR A 61 -3.26 4.57 17.99
N ALA A 62 -3.75 5.29 19.00
CA ALA A 62 -3.88 4.78 20.36
C ALA A 62 -5.04 3.76 20.44
N LYS A 63 -4.86 2.63 19.77
CA LYS A 63 -5.81 1.52 19.66
C LYS A 63 -5.07 0.21 19.86
N LYS A 64 -5.69 -0.75 20.54
CA LYS A 64 -5.09 -2.06 20.86
C LYS A 64 -4.77 -2.92 19.64
N GLU A 65 -5.47 -2.67 18.54
CA GLU A 65 -5.30 -3.39 17.29
C GLU A 65 -3.97 -3.07 16.61
N PHE A 66 -3.32 -1.97 16.97
CA PHE A 66 -2.01 -1.59 16.44
C PHE A 66 -0.87 -2.06 17.34
N GLY A 67 0.12 -2.73 16.77
CA GLY A 67 1.40 -2.99 17.42
C GLY A 67 2.21 -1.70 17.61
N GLU A 68 3.29 -1.77 18.40
CA GLU A 68 4.17 -0.61 18.67
C GLU A 68 4.75 0.00 17.40
N TYR A 69 5.13 -0.82 16.42
CA TYR A 69 5.66 -0.36 15.13
C TYR A 69 4.59 0.31 14.26
N ASP A 70 3.35 -0.18 14.31
CA ASP A 70 2.24 0.44 13.60
C ASP A 70 1.94 1.81 14.21
N MET A 71 1.87 1.89 15.54
CA MET A 71 1.65 3.14 16.27
C MET A 71 2.76 4.15 15.99
N TRP A 72 4.02 3.73 16.04
CA TRP A 72 5.17 4.55 15.66
C TRP A 72 5.04 5.06 14.22
N LYS A 73 4.71 4.19 13.27
CA LYS A 73 4.61 4.56 11.85
C LYS A 73 3.49 5.55 11.59
N ILE A 74 2.34 5.37 12.29
CA ILE A 74 1.22 6.31 12.19
C ILE A 74 1.60 7.66 12.80
N ARG A 75 2.22 7.67 14.00
CA ARG A 75 2.69 8.88 14.67
C ARG A 75 3.62 9.69 13.77
N VAL A 76 4.67 9.07 13.22
CA VAL A 76 5.61 9.73 12.29
C VAL A 76 4.88 10.28 11.05
N GLY A 77 3.85 9.60 10.54
CA GLY A 77 3.07 10.16 9.44
C GLY A 77 2.25 11.39 9.82
N LEU A 78 1.76 11.45 11.06
CA LEU A 78 1.08 12.64 11.57
C LEU A 78 2.07 13.81 11.77
N GLU A 79 3.32 13.56 12.21
CA GLU A 79 4.39 14.57 12.27
C GLU A 79 4.68 15.16 10.87
N ASP A 80 4.68 14.31 9.85
CA ASP A 80 4.87 14.70 8.45
C ASP A 80 3.62 15.35 7.83
N ASN A 81 2.54 15.56 8.62
CA ASN A 81 1.24 16.10 8.18
C ASN A 81 0.57 15.27 7.07
N LEU A 82 0.80 13.98 7.03
CA LEU A 82 0.11 13.08 6.10
C LEU A 82 -1.28 12.74 6.61
N ASP A 83 -2.26 12.62 5.69
CA ASP A 83 -3.64 12.30 6.07
C ASP A 83 -3.76 10.84 6.54
N PRO A 84 -3.99 10.60 7.85
CA PRO A 84 -4.02 9.27 8.43
C PRO A 84 -5.20 8.41 7.97
N ILE A 85 -6.22 9.01 7.36
CA ILE A 85 -7.40 8.28 6.84
C ILE A 85 -7.01 7.17 5.85
N TRP A 86 -5.89 7.34 5.17
CA TRP A 86 -5.44 6.40 4.15
C TRP A 86 -4.69 5.20 4.71
N TYR A 87 -3.89 5.35 5.78
CA TYR A 87 -2.97 4.33 6.26
C TYR A 87 -3.19 3.88 7.72
N ALA A 88 -3.83 4.70 8.57
CA ALA A 88 -4.04 4.38 9.99
C ALA A 88 -5.25 3.45 10.19
N LYS A 89 -5.20 2.26 9.59
CA LYS A 89 -6.26 1.28 9.60
C LYS A 89 -5.72 -0.09 10.04
N PRO A 90 -6.38 -0.77 11.01
CA PRO A 90 -5.91 -2.06 11.53
C PRO A 90 -5.85 -3.20 10.50
N GLU A 91 -6.60 -3.09 9.39
CA GLU A 91 -6.57 -4.06 8.30
C GLU A 91 -5.28 -4.02 7.47
N PHE A 92 -4.48 -2.97 7.58
CA PHE A 92 -3.18 -2.89 6.92
C PHE A 92 -2.08 -3.44 7.81
N ASN A 93 -1.20 -4.25 7.26
CA ASN A 93 0.06 -4.56 7.92
C ASN A 93 1.08 -3.43 7.72
N LEU A 94 2.14 -3.45 8.53
CA LEU A 94 3.18 -2.41 8.51
C LEU A 94 3.75 -2.15 7.11
N ALA A 95 3.98 -3.21 6.31
CA ALA A 95 4.53 -3.08 4.96
C ALA A 95 3.56 -2.37 4.00
N GLN A 96 2.25 -2.60 4.14
CA GLN A 96 1.21 -1.89 3.39
C GLN A 96 1.13 -0.42 3.81
N MET A 97 1.15 -0.14 5.12
CA MET A 97 1.17 1.24 5.63
C MET A 97 2.38 2.02 5.10
N ILE A 98 3.56 1.40 5.02
CA ILE A 98 4.77 2.00 4.44
C ILE A 98 4.54 2.39 2.98
N GLN A 99 3.94 1.52 2.16
CA GLN A 99 3.69 1.84 0.74
C GLN A 99 2.69 2.98 0.58
N ILE A 100 1.66 3.04 1.42
CA ILE A 100 0.66 4.12 1.36
C ILE A 100 1.29 5.44 1.80
N LYS A 101 2.03 5.46 2.92
CA LYS A 101 2.73 6.66 3.40
C LYS A 101 3.70 7.21 2.35
N ASP A 102 4.57 6.35 1.80
CA ASP A 102 5.52 6.75 0.77
C ASP A 102 4.80 7.33 -0.48
N GLY A 103 3.63 6.78 -0.83
CA GLY A 103 2.79 7.37 -1.87
C GLY A 103 2.29 8.77 -1.54
N LEU A 104 1.81 8.99 -0.30
CA LEU A 104 1.37 10.31 0.16
C LEU A 104 2.52 11.32 0.17
N GLU A 105 3.71 10.94 0.68
CA GLU A 105 4.93 11.75 0.67
C GLU A 105 5.33 12.19 -0.75
N ASN A 106 5.18 11.28 -1.71
CA ASN A 106 5.48 11.53 -3.12
C ASN A 106 4.29 12.08 -3.92
N ARG A 107 3.18 12.42 -3.26
CA ARG A 107 1.95 12.98 -3.86
C ARG A 107 1.32 12.11 -4.94
N VAL A 108 1.47 10.80 -4.80
CA VAL A 108 0.81 9.81 -5.65
C VAL A 108 -0.62 9.61 -5.17
N ASP A 109 -1.55 9.40 -6.07
CA ASP A 109 -2.94 9.08 -5.71
C ASP A 109 -3.05 7.69 -5.06
N VAL A 110 -3.00 7.67 -3.73
CA VAL A 110 -3.06 6.43 -2.94
C VAL A 110 -4.44 5.77 -2.97
N SER A 111 -5.50 6.49 -3.36
CA SER A 111 -6.87 5.95 -3.41
C SER A 111 -7.00 4.75 -4.33
N VAL A 112 -6.11 4.64 -5.31
CA VAL A 112 -6.09 3.53 -6.28
C VAL A 112 -5.65 2.21 -5.65
N TYR A 113 -4.81 2.25 -4.60
CA TYR A 113 -4.21 1.03 -4.05
C TYR A 113 -4.26 0.91 -2.52
N ALA A 114 -4.75 1.91 -1.80
CA ALA A 114 -4.92 1.85 -0.34
C ALA A 114 -6.11 0.94 0.06
N ASP A 115 -6.05 -0.32 -0.36
CA ASP A 115 -7.00 -1.41 -0.07
C ASP A 115 -6.20 -2.62 0.44
N SER A 116 -6.60 -3.20 1.58
CA SER A 116 -5.94 -4.36 2.20
C SER A 116 -5.91 -5.62 1.33
N LYS A 117 -6.72 -5.68 0.26
CA LYS A 117 -6.68 -6.75 -0.74
C LYS A 117 -5.39 -6.77 -1.55
N PHE A 118 -4.71 -5.65 -1.69
CA PHE A 118 -3.41 -5.60 -2.34
C PHE A 118 -2.30 -5.95 -1.34
N SER A 119 -1.43 -6.88 -1.68
CA SER A 119 -0.18 -7.07 -0.96
C SER A 119 0.69 -5.81 -1.08
N TRP A 120 1.63 -5.60 -0.16
CA TRP A 120 2.55 -4.47 -0.22
C TRP A 120 3.36 -4.41 -1.52
N ARG A 121 3.67 -5.58 -2.14
CA ARG A 121 4.36 -5.64 -3.43
C ARG A 121 3.48 -5.16 -4.58
N GLN A 122 2.20 -5.53 -4.57
CA GLN A 122 1.24 -5.01 -5.55
C GLN A 122 1.08 -3.50 -5.40
N MET A 123 0.94 -3.01 -4.16
CA MET A 123 0.89 -1.57 -3.87
C MET A 123 2.14 -0.83 -4.40
N LEU A 124 3.33 -1.41 -4.22
CA LEU A 124 4.58 -0.85 -4.74
C LEU A 124 4.53 -0.70 -6.26
N VAL A 125 4.16 -1.77 -6.98
CA VAL A 125 4.11 -1.76 -8.46
C VAL A 125 3.07 -0.76 -8.97
N ILE A 126 1.90 -0.66 -8.31
CA ILE A 126 0.86 0.31 -8.68
C ILE A 126 1.36 1.74 -8.44
N LYS A 127 1.95 2.01 -7.27
CA LYS A 127 2.53 3.31 -6.92
C LYS A 127 3.58 3.77 -7.93
N GLU A 128 4.50 2.89 -8.31
CA GLU A 128 5.53 3.19 -9.33
C GLU A 128 4.90 3.51 -10.69
N GLY A 129 3.84 2.80 -11.09
CA GLY A 129 3.11 3.09 -12.31
C GLY A 129 2.41 4.45 -12.30
N LEU A 130 1.76 4.79 -11.18
CA LEU A 130 1.14 6.11 -10.97
C LEU A 130 2.18 7.22 -11.03
N ALA A 131 3.34 7.04 -10.36
CA ALA A 131 4.45 8.00 -10.39
C ALA A 131 5.01 8.19 -11.81
N ALA A 132 4.94 7.15 -12.65
CA ALA A 132 5.32 7.20 -14.07
C ALA A 132 4.19 7.69 -15.00
N ASN A 133 3.05 8.15 -14.46
CA ASN A 133 1.85 8.56 -15.20
C ASN A 133 1.32 7.50 -16.18
N LEU A 134 1.41 6.22 -15.81
CA LEU A 134 0.84 5.12 -16.59
C LEU A 134 -0.64 4.92 -16.27
N ASP A 135 -1.38 4.35 -17.23
CA ASP A 135 -2.74 3.86 -16.96
C ASP A 135 -2.68 2.57 -16.15
N VAL A 136 -2.68 2.71 -14.83
CA VAL A 136 -2.61 1.57 -13.90
C VAL A 136 -3.92 0.77 -13.85
N SER A 137 -5.04 1.31 -14.33
CA SER A 137 -6.35 0.62 -14.32
C SER A 137 -6.32 -0.73 -15.04
N ILE A 138 -5.36 -0.91 -15.93
CA ILE A 138 -5.14 -2.16 -16.69
C ILE A 138 -4.74 -3.29 -15.73
N TYR A 139 -3.90 -3.01 -14.73
CA TYR A 139 -3.29 -4.01 -13.86
C TYR A 139 -3.49 -3.80 -12.35
N ALA A 140 -3.97 -2.65 -11.88
CA ALA A 140 -4.28 -2.41 -10.48
C ALA A 140 -5.53 -3.20 -10.03
N LYS A 141 -5.43 -4.51 -10.07
CA LYS A 141 -6.51 -5.48 -9.79
C LYS A 141 -5.95 -6.59 -8.91
N PRO A 142 -6.58 -6.91 -7.76
CA PRO A 142 -6.06 -7.90 -6.81
C PRO A 142 -5.83 -9.32 -7.39
N GLU A 143 -6.49 -9.64 -8.51
CA GLU A 143 -6.33 -10.93 -9.17
C GLU A 143 -5.01 -11.12 -9.91
N PHE A 144 -4.27 -10.06 -10.21
CA PHE A 144 -2.90 -10.15 -10.71
C PHE A 144 -1.92 -10.26 -9.54
N ASP A 145 -0.98 -11.17 -9.59
CA ASP A 145 0.14 -11.11 -8.67
C ASP A 145 1.08 -9.93 -9.00
N TRP A 146 1.99 -9.60 -8.08
CA TRP A 146 2.87 -8.45 -8.25
C TRP A 146 3.82 -8.59 -9.44
N GLN A 147 4.20 -9.83 -9.83
CA GLN A 147 5.09 -10.10 -10.96
C GLN A 147 4.34 -9.90 -12.28
N GLN A 148 3.09 -10.34 -12.36
CA GLN A 148 2.22 -10.06 -13.49
C GLN A 148 2.01 -8.56 -13.67
N MET A 149 1.71 -7.83 -12.58
CA MET A 149 1.57 -6.37 -12.61
C MET A 149 2.85 -5.70 -13.10
N ASP A 150 4.02 -6.15 -12.65
CA ASP A 150 5.30 -5.56 -13.03
C ASP A 150 5.61 -5.76 -14.52
N VAL A 151 5.31 -6.92 -15.08
CA VAL A 151 5.44 -7.18 -16.53
C VAL A 151 4.48 -6.29 -17.34
N ILE A 152 3.22 -6.12 -16.87
CA ILE A 152 2.27 -5.24 -17.56
C ILE A 152 2.77 -3.78 -17.50
N LYS A 153 3.18 -3.30 -16.32
CA LYS A 153 3.78 -1.97 -16.14
C LYS A 153 4.96 -1.75 -17.08
N ALA A 154 5.89 -2.71 -17.15
CA ALA A 154 7.05 -2.63 -18.03
C ALA A 154 6.63 -2.60 -19.52
N GLY A 155 5.58 -3.30 -19.92
CA GLY A 155 5.02 -3.22 -21.27
C GLY A 155 4.46 -1.84 -21.61
N LEU A 156 3.74 -1.22 -20.67
CA LEU A 156 3.23 0.15 -20.82
C LEU A 156 4.37 1.16 -20.97
N ILE A 157 5.44 1.03 -20.18
CA ILE A 157 6.66 1.86 -20.31
C ILE A 157 7.27 1.72 -21.71
N ASN A 158 7.34 0.49 -22.22
CA ASN A 158 7.87 0.19 -23.56
C ASN A 158 6.87 0.46 -24.69
N ARG A 159 5.65 0.93 -24.37
CA ARG A 159 4.59 1.28 -25.34
C ARG A 159 4.18 0.13 -26.24
N VAL A 160 4.24 -1.11 -25.75
CA VAL A 160 3.70 -2.27 -26.46
C VAL A 160 2.23 -2.48 -26.11
N ASP A 161 1.48 -3.14 -26.98
CA ASP A 161 0.08 -3.50 -26.73
C ASP A 161 -0.02 -4.59 -25.69
N VAL A 162 -0.21 -4.20 -24.43
CA VAL A 162 -0.32 -5.12 -23.29
C VAL A 162 -1.61 -5.94 -23.31
N SER A 163 -2.63 -5.58 -24.11
CA SER A 163 -3.90 -6.28 -24.19
C SER A 163 -3.76 -7.75 -24.61
N TRP A 164 -2.65 -8.08 -25.26
CA TRP A 164 -2.33 -9.45 -25.65
C TRP A 164 -2.11 -10.37 -24.43
N TYR A 165 -1.56 -9.86 -23.35
CA TYR A 165 -1.14 -10.66 -22.19
C TYR A 165 -1.62 -10.15 -20.83
N ALA A 166 -2.17 -8.94 -20.71
CA ALA A 166 -2.71 -8.42 -19.45
C ALA A 166 -4.02 -9.13 -19.05
N LYS A 167 -3.93 -10.42 -18.83
CA LYS A 167 -5.03 -11.33 -18.47
C LYS A 167 -4.54 -12.30 -17.40
N LYS A 168 -5.31 -12.47 -16.32
CA LYS A 168 -4.93 -13.28 -15.15
C LYS A 168 -4.60 -14.76 -15.47
N GLU A 169 -5.10 -15.25 -16.60
CA GLU A 169 -4.88 -16.62 -17.05
C GLU A 169 -3.46 -16.89 -17.53
N PHE A 170 -2.70 -15.86 -17.87
CA PHE A 170 -1.29 -16.01 -18.22
C PHE A 170 -0.42 -16.04 -16.96
N SER A 171 0.54 -16.96 -16.90
CA SER A 171 1.57 -16.87 -15.87
C SER A 171 2.48 -15.66 -16.12
N TYR A 172 3.18 -15.21 -15.08
CA TYR A 172 4.19 -14.16 -15.19
C TYR A 172 5.22 -14.47 -16.30
N GLU A 173 5.70 -15.73 -16.38
CA GLU A 173 6.67 -16.15 -17.40
C GLU A 173 6.10 -16.05 -18.82
N GLN A 174 4.83 -16.44 -19.02
CA GLN A 174 4.16 -16.29 -20.31
C GLN A 174 4.01 -14.81 -20.69
N MET A 175 3.56 -13.97 -19.75
CA MET A 175 3.46 -12.53 -19.98
C MET A 175 4.81 -11.93 -20.38
N ARG A 176 5.88 -12.33 -19.71
CA ARG A 176 7.24 -11.86 -19.99
C ARG A 176 7.71 -12.24 -21.40
N GLU A 177 7.48 -13.48 -21.84
CA GLU A 177 7.85 -13.90 -23.21
C GLU A 177 7.05 -13.12 -24.26
N LEU A 178 5.76 -12.89 -24.03
CA LEU A 178 4.92 -12.09 -24.92
C LEU A 178 5.35 -10.62 -24.95
N GLN A 179 5.66 -10.04 -23.80
CA GLN A 179 6.18 -8.68 -23.70
C GLN A 179 7.47 -8.51 -24.51
N ILE A 180 8.44 -9.42 -24.36
CA ILE A 180 9.71 -9.35 -25.07
C ILE A 180 9.46 -9.48 -26.59
N ALA A 181 8.61 -10.40 -27.00
CA ALA A 181 8.26 -10.58 -28.41
C ALA A 181 7.66 -9.30 -29.03
N LEU A 182 6.74 -8.65 -28.29
CA LEU A 182 6.13 -7.39 -28.71
C LEU A 182 7.15 -6.25 -28.80
N ILE A 183 8.09 -6.16 -27.86
CA ILE A 183 9.21 -5.19 -27.90
C ILE A 183 10.08 -5.44 -29.14
N GLU A 184 10.31 -6.70 -29.50
CA GLU A 184 11.05 -7.09 -30.70
C GLU A 184 10.22 -6.90 -32.01
N GLY A 185 8.99 -6.39 -31.92
CA GLY A 185 8.10 -6.14 -33.05
C GLY A 185 7.55 -7.43 -33.69
N MET A 186 7.41 -8.50 -32.95
CA MET A 186 6.90 -9.77 -33.43
C MET A 186 5.38 -9.84 -33.35
N ASP A 187 4.78 -10.58 -34.27
CA ASP A 187 3.37 -10.94 -34.21
C ASP A 187 3.15 -12.08 -33.21
N VAL A 188 2.46 -11.79 -32.11
CA VAL A 188 2.16 -12.77 -31.05
C VAL A 188 0.78 -13.45 -31.22
N SER A 189 -0.02 -13.05 -32.20
CA SER A 189 -1.43 -13.44 -32.37
C SER A 189 -1.66 -14.96 -32.39
N VAL A 190 -0.70 -15.69 -32.91
CA VAL A 190 -0.81 -17.16 -33.07
C VAL A 190 -0.43 -17.95 -31.81
N TYR A 191 0.27 -17.32 -30.86
CA TYR A 191 0.77 -18.01 -29.65
C TYR A 191 0.52 -17.26 -28.33
N ALA A 192 -0.10 -16.09 -28.36
CA ALA A 192 -0.56 -15.40 -27.13
C ALA A 192 -1.81 -16.10 -26.57
N LYS A 193 -1.61 -17.32 -26.04
CA LYS A 193 -2.66 -18.20 -25.53
C LYS A 193 -2.20 -18.86 -24.23
N PRO A 194 -3.00 -18.84 -23.15
CA PRO A 194 -2.60 -19.37 -21.84
C PRO A 194 -2.21 -20.85 -21.83
N GLU A 195 -2.74 -21.65 -22.78
CA GLU A 195 -2.41 -23.07 -22.92
C GLU A 195 -1.01 -23.33 -23.51
N ILE A 196 -0.35 -22.32 -24.06
CA ILE A 196 0.99 -22.45 -24.63
C ILE A 196 2.03 -22.20 -23.51
N SER A 197 2.91 -23.15 -23.27
CA SER A 197 3.93 -23.02 -22.22
C SER A 197 4.91 -21.88 -22.50
N PRO A 198 5.51 -21.26 -21.45
CA PRO A 198 6.54 -20.22 -21.62
C PRO A 198 7.72 -20.68 -22.49
N GLY A 199 8.16 -21.95 -22.36
CA GLY A 199 9.22 -22.53 -23.18
C GLY A 199 8.88 -22.54 -24.68
N LEU A 200 7.65 -22.93 -25.03
CA LEU A 200 7.20 -22.88 -26.43
C LEU A 200 7.05 -21.46 -26.96
N MET A 201 6.66 -20.49 -26.12
CA MET A 201 6.63 -19.08 -26.49
C MET A 201 8.05 -18.55 -26.76
N PHE A 202 9.01 -18.91 -25.90
CA PHE A 202 10.43 -18.61 -26.09
C PHE A 202 10.97 -19.18 -27.39
N ASP A 203 10.71 -20.46 -27.69
CA ASP A 203 11.18 -21.13 -28.91
C ASP A 203 10.60 -20.43 -30.15
N ARG A 204 9.30 -20.09 -30.14
CA ARG A 204 8.65 -19.38 -31.24
C ARG A 204 9.28 -17.99 -31.46
N ARG A 205 9.63 -17.27 -30.41
CA ARG A 205 10.35 -16.00 -30.47
C ARG A 205 11.74 -16.12 -31.11
N LYS A 206 12.40 -17.27 -30.93
CA LYS A 206 13.74 -17.56 -31.49
C LYS A 206 13.71 -18.03 -32.93
N LEU A 207 12.53 -18.42 -33.48
CA LEU A 207 12.43 -18.80 -34.88
C LEU A 207 12.78 -17.61 -35.79
N PRO A 208 13.49 -17.84 -36.92
CA PRO A 208 13.80 -16.78 -37.87
C PRO A 208 12.51 -16.05 -38.29
N LYS A 209 12.53 -14.73 -38.25
CA LYS A 209 11.42 -13.93 -38.80
C LYS A 209 11.21 -14.36 -40.24
N LEU A 210 10.09 -15.04 -40.51
CA LEU A 210 9.67 -15.27 -41.89
C LEU A 210 9.59 -13.89 -42.54
N LYS A 211 10.47 -13.61 -43.48
CA LYS A 211 10.40 -12.38 -44.28
C LYS A 211 8.99 -12.34 -44.89
N LYS A 212 8.20 -11.33 -44.52
CA LYS A 212 7.00 -11.01 -45.30
C LYS A 212 7.49 -10.77 -46.71
N ASN A 213 7.21 -11.72 -47.61
CA ASN A 213 7.37 -11.45 -49.06
C ASN A 213 6.39 -10.32 -49.38
N SER A 214 6.96 -9.16 -49.69
CA SER A 214 6.30 -7.97 -50.23
C SER A 214 5.62 -8.28 -51.55
#